data_609e8023e18ec10b78df07148370f2b6
#
_entry.id   609e8023e18ec10b78df07148370f2b6
#
_cell.length_a   1.000
_cell.length_b   1.000
_cell.length_c   1.000
_cell.angle_alpha   90.00
_cell.angle_beta   90.00
_cell.angle_gamma   90.00
#
_symmetry.space_group_name_H-M   'P 1'
#
loop_
_entity.id
_entity.type
_entity.pdbx_description
1 polymer ?
#
loop_
_entity_poly.entity_id
_entity_poly.type
_entity_poly.pdbx_seq_one_letter_code
_entity_poly.pdbx_strand_id
1 'polypeptide(L)'
;MPVIFLNGCTSSGKTSICRELQSQLPTPYLRLGIDDAFAMLPPQLHNNPDGFFFDTDQHGDVRLNYGSVGLKMLKAHARVARTIVDQGLDLILDEVLIDDDIKRDWANVLADTDVFMVGVHCALPELECRERERGDRLIGQARGQFTRVHTGMRYDLEIDTTQTLPLESAAKIVSALTDRPAEGMKSFA
;
A
#
# COMPACT_ATOMS: atom_id res chain seq x y z
N MET A 1 8.81 -15.69 -8.20
CA MET A 1 7.37 -15.53 -7.86
C MET A 1 7.02 -14.06 -8.07
N PRO A 2 5.73 -13.69 -8.26
CA PRO A 2 5.35 -12.30 -8.47
C PRO A 2 5.56 -11.46 -7.20
N VAL A 3 5.78 -10.16 -7.39
CA VAL A 3 5.62 -9.18 -6.32
C VAL A 3 4.13 -9.09 -5.98
N ILE A 4 3.75 -9.25 -4.73
CA ILE A 4 2.37 -9.07 -4.28
C ILE A 4 2.22 -7.62 -3.83
N PHE A 5 1.44 -6.83 -4.55
CA PHE A 5 1.26 -5.41 -4.29
C PHE A 5 -0.12 -5.14 -3.68
N LEU A 6 -0.20 -4.89 -2.39
CA LEU A 6 -1.43 -4.53 -1.70
C LEU A 6 -1.61 -3.01 -1.72
N ASN A 7 -2.72 -2.52 -2.27
CA ASN A 7 -3.09 -1.12 -2.23
C ASN A 7 -4.47 -0.94 -1.57
N GLY A 8 -4.58 0.01 -0.66
CA GLY A 8 -5.83 0.30 0.06
C GLY A 8 -5.65 1.38 1.12
N CYS A 9 -6.74 1.85 1.70
CA CYS A 9 -6.72 2.87 2.76
C CYS A 9 -5.86 2.46 3.96
N THR A 10 -5.42 3.45 4.73
CA THR A 10 -4.98 3.19 6.11
C THR A 10 -6.10 2.44 6.85
N SER A 11 -5.74 1.63 7.83
CA SER A 11 -6.67 0.80 8.62
C SER A 11 -7.50 -0.25 7.85
N SER A 12 -7.24 -0.46 6.53
CA SER A 12 -7.92 -1.52 5.76
C SER A 12 -7.42 -2.93 6.06
N GLY A 13 -6.44 -3.10 6.94
CA GLY A 13 -5.93 -4.42 7.33
C GLY A 13 -4.79 -4.98 6.48
N LYS A 14 -4.23 -4.22 5.52
CA LYS A 14 -3.13 -4.66 4.65
C LYS A 14 -1.95 -5.28 5.40
N THR A 15 -1.46 -4.60 6.45
CA THR A 15 -0.31 -5.09 7.23
C THR A 15 -0.60 -6.44 7.91
N SER A 16 -1.83 -6.67 8.37
CA SER A 16 -2.23 -7.96 8.92
C SER A 16 -2.29 -9.03 7.83
N ILE A 17 -2.82 -8.70 6.65
CA ILE A 17 -2.82 -9.59 5.49
C ILE A 17 -1.40 -9.92 5.06
N CYS A 18 -0.45 -8.95 5.05
CA CYS A 18 0.96 -9.24 4.75
C CYS A 18 1.56 -10.29 5.68
N ARG A 19 1.29 -10.21 6.98
CA ARG A 19 1.78 -11.20 7.97
C ARG A 19 1.20 -12.59 7.72
N GLU A 20 -0.10 -12.65 7.41
CA GLU A 20 -0.75 -13.92 7.06
C GLU A 20 -0.21 -14.50 5.74
N LEU A 21 0.04 -13.66 4.73
CA LEU A 21 0.68 -14.09 3.49
C LEU A 21 2.08 -14.65 3.75
N GLN A 22 2.89 -14.00 4.57
CA GLN A 22 4.23 -14.49 4.95
C GLN A 22 4.19 -15.87 5.63
N SER A 23 3.09 -16.21 6.32
CA SER A 23 2.92 -17.51 6.97
C SER A 23 2.36 -18.58 6.04
N GLN A 24 1.60 -18.21 5.00
CA GLN A 24 0.89 -19.15 4.12
C GLN A 24 1.63 -19.43 2.81
N LEU A 25 2.50 -18.52 2.37
CA LEU A 25 3.23 -18.67 1.12
C LEU A 25 4.33 -19.74 1.23
N PRO A 26 4.56 -20.53 0.17
CA PRO A 26 5.50 -21.65 0.21
C PRO A 26 6.97 -21.22 0.26
N THR A 27 7.28 -19.99 -0.14
CA THR A 27 8.61 -19.38 -0.10
C THR A 27 8.61 -18.14 0.79
N PRO A 28 9.76 -17.77 1.39
CA PRO A 28 9.84 -16.56 2.20
C PRO A 28 9.63 -15.30 1.38
N TYR A 29 8.65 -14.49 1.74
CA TYR A 29 8.43 -13.15 1.20
C TYR A 29 8.88 -12.09 2.19
N LEU A 30 9.66 -11.12 1.73
CA LEU A 30 9.92 -9.90 2.49
C LEU A 30 8.68 -9.01 2.47
N ARG A 31 8.51 -8.17 3.48
CA ARG A 31 7.50 -7.10 3.49
C ARG A 31 8.21 -5.74 3.44
N LEU A 32 7.72 -4.87 2.56
CA LEU A 32 8.10 -3.47 2.53
C LEU A 32 6.82 -2.64 2.41
N GLY A 33 6.68 -1.59 3.19
CA GLY A 33 5.50 -0.74 3.16
C GLY A 33 5.84 0.74 3.30
N ILE A 34 4.87 1.59 2.97
CA ILE A 34 5.03 3.05 3.06
C ILE A 34 5.37 3.51 4.49
N ASP A 35 4.89 2.80 5.51
CA ASP A 35 5.21 3.10 6.91
C ASP A 35 6.70 2.89 7.22
N ASP A 36 7.37 1.93 6.56
CA ASP A 36 8.81 1.70 6.70
C ASP A 36 9.60 2.90 6.14
N ALA A 37 9.15 3.45 5.01
CA ALA A 37 9.74 4.66 4.43
C ALA A 37 9.55 5.88 5.37
N PHE A 38 8.37 6.06 5.98
CA PHE A 38 8.15 7.11 6.97
C PHE A 38 9.05 6.95 8.19
N ALA A 39 9.27 5.73 8.67
CA ALA A 39 10.15 5.46 9.81
C ALA A 39 11.62 5.81 9.56
N MET A 40 12.05 5.91 8.31
CA MET A 40 13.40 6.35 7.94
C MET A 40 13.61 7.87 8.07
N LEU A 41 12.53 8.65 8.15
CA LEU A 41 12.65 10.11 8.20
C LEU A 41 13.18 10.60 9.53
N PRO A 42 14.09 11.58 9.52
CA PRO A 42 14.48 12.25 10.73
C PRO A 42 13.30 13.06 11.30
N PRO A 43 13.20 13.20 12.64
CA PRO A 43 12.07 13.86 13.30
C PRO A 43 11.73 15.26 12.76
N GLN A 44 12.72 16.00 12.28
CA GLN A 44 12.55 17.37 11.75
C GLN A 44 11.73 17.41 10.44
N LEU A 45 11.60 16.30 9.73
CA LEU A 45 10.85 16.20 8.47
C LEU A 45 9.43 15.64 8.66
N HIS A 46 9.05 15.28 9.89
CA HIS A 46 7.66 14.98 10.25
C HIS A 46 6.91 16.29 10.54
N ASN A 47 5.70 16.42 10.01
CA ASN A 47 4.89 17.64 10.07
C ASN A 47 5.62 18.88 9.55
N ASN A 48 6.41 18.71 8.49
CA ASN A 48 7.25 19.76 7.90
C ASN A 48 6.96 19.87 6.39
N PRO A 49 6.78 21.08 5.84
CA PRO A 49 6.51 21.29 4.42
C PRO A 49 7.55 20.72 3.46
N ASP A 50 8.81 20.57 3.86
CA ASP A 50 9.85 19.95 3.05
C ASP A 50 9.80 18.41 3.09
N GLY A 51 9.31 17.83 4.20
CA GLY A 51 9.14 16.42 4.41
C GLY A 51 7.71 15.95 4.13
N PHE A 52 7.04 15.43 5.17
CA PHE A 52 5.62 15.06 5.14
C PHE A 52 4.84 15.87 6.15
N PHE A 53 3.66 16.33 5.74
CA PHE A 53 2.75 17.07 6.62
C PHE A 53 1.30 16.72 6.29
N PHE A 54 0.42 16.99 7.24
CA PHE A 54 -1.00 16.70 7.11
C PHE A 54 -1.81 18.00 7.08
N ASP A 55 -2.75 18.07 6.15
CA ASP A 55 -3.80 19.07 6.10
C ASP A 55 -5.13 18.44 6.46
N THR A 56 -5.99 19.20 7.12
CA THR A 56 -7.37 18.80 7.41
C THR A 56 -8.29 19.78 6.72
N ASP A 57 -9.19 19.27 5.87
CA ASP A 57 -10.19 20.11 5.21
C ASP A 57 -11.38 20.41 6.12
N GLN A 58 -12.31 21.25 5.63
CA GLN A 58 -13.52 21.67 6.37
C GLN A 58 -14.48 20.52 6.73
N HIS A 59 -14.31 19.34 6.11
CA HIS A 59 -15.10 18.14 6.37
C HIS A 59 -14.42 17.17 7.33
N GLY A 60 -13.21 17.51 7.79
CA GLY A 60 -12.42 16.66 8.68
C GLY A 60 -11.62 15.57 7.93
N ASP A 61 -11.53 15.66 6.60
CA ASP A 61 -10.71 14.75 5.80
C ASP A 61 -9.24 15.12 5.95
N VAL A 62 -8.44 14.20 6.45
CA VAL A 62 -7.00 14.40 6.63
C VAL A 62 -6.25 13.92 5.39
N ARG A 63 -5.45 14.81 4.81
CA ARG A 63 -4.64 14.54 3.61
C ARG A 63 -3.16 14.59 3.94
N LEU A 64 -2.45 13.56 3.53
CA LEU A 64 -1.00 13.57 3.55
C LEU A 64 -0.49 14.38 2.36
N ASN A 65 0.37 15.34 2.64
CA ASN A 65 1.12 16.13 1.67
C ASN A 65 2.62 15.92 1.87
N TYR A 66 3.39 16.26 0.84
CA TYR A 66 4.84 16.11 0.89
C TYR A 66 5.56 17.23 0.13
N GLY A 67 6.68 17.63 0.65
CA GLY A 67 7.59 18.56 -0.02
C GLY A 67 8.65 17.84 -0.84
N SER A 68 9.71 18.57 -1.16
CA SER A 68 10.76 18.08 -2.06
C SER A 68 11.51 16.86 -1.52
N VAL A 69 11.75 16.80 -0.22
CA VAL A 69 12.41 15.64 0.43
C VAL A 69 11.46 14.46 0.52
N GLY A 70 10.19 14.71 0.90
CA GLY A 70 9.16 13.67 0.93
C GLY A 70 8.95 13.00 -0.42
N LEU A 71 8.87 13.79 -1.51
CA LEU A 71 8.77 13.26 -2.88
C LEU A 71 9.97 12.40 -3.25
N LYS A 72 11.19 12.85 -2.95
CA LYS A 72 12.41 12.07 -3.21
C LYS A 72 12.40 10.75 -2.46
N MET A 73 11.91 10.76 -1.21
CA MET A 73 11.82 9.56 -0.40
C MET A 73 10.78 8.58 -0.97
N LEU A 74 9.58 9.03 -1.37
CA LEU A 74 8.58 8.18 -2.02
C LEU A 74 9.13 7.50 -3.28
N LYS A 75 9.86 8.26 -4.11
CA LYS A 75 10.53 7.71 -5.29
C LYS A 75 11.66 6.75 -4.94
N ALA A 76 12.44 7.04 -3.90
CA ALA A 76 13.49 6.13 -3.42
C ALA A 76 12.91 4.82 -2.89
N HIS A 77 11.76 4.88 -2.22
CA HIS A 77 11.06 3.70 -1.69
C HIS A 77 10.70 2.69 -2.80
N ALA A 78 10.17 3.14 -3.93
CA ALA A 78 9.91 2.26 -5.08
C ALA A 78 11.22 1.60 -5.61
N ARG A 79 12.34 2.32 -5.60
CA ARG A 79 13.64 1.78 -6.03
C ARG A 79 14.24 0.79 -5.04
N VAL A 80 13.96 0.96 -3.75
CA VAL A 80 14.30 -0.06 -2.73
C VAL A 80 13.56 -1.36 -3.01
N ALA A 81 12.25 -1.29 -3.29
CA ALA A 81 11.47 -2.47 -3.70
C ALA A 81 12.09 -3.14 -4.94
N ARG A 82 12.42 -2.36 -5.97
CA ARG A 82 13.09 -2.87 -7.17
C ARG A 82 14.42 -3.55 -6.86
N THR A 83 15.25 -2.96 -6.02
CA THR A 83 16.54 -3.54 -5.63
C THR A 83 16.35 -4.91 -4.94
N ILE A 84 15.34 -5.05 -4.09
CA ILE A 84 15.01 -6.32 -3.44
C ILE A 84 14.66 -7.38 -4.50
N VAL A 85 13.81 -7.03 -5.46
CA VAL A 85 13.40 -7.92 -6.55
C VAL A 85 14.59 -8.31 -7.45
N ASP A 86 15.47 -7.36 -7.78
CA ASP A 86 16.67 -7.60 -8.60
C ASP A 86 17.67 -8.56 -7.92
N GLN A 87 17.61 -8.68 -6.59
CA GLN A 87 18.38 -9.69 -5.85
C GLN A 87 17.69 -11.08 -5.84
N GLY A 88 16.58 -11.25 -6.54
CA GLY A 88 15.84 -12.51 -6.60
C GLY A 88 15.04 -12.84 -5.35
N LEU A 89 14.70 -11.84 -4.53
CA LEU A 89 13.91 -12.00 -3.32
C LEU A 89 12.43 -11.71 -3.59
N ASP A 90 11.56 -12.56 -3.05
CA ASP A 90 10.11 -12.39 -3.15
C ASP A 90 9.64 -11.27 -2.23
N LEU A 91 8.66 -10.46 -2.67
CA LEU A 91 8.27 -9.22 -1.98
C LEU A 91 6.76 -9.02 -1.91
N ILE A 92 6.29 -8.62 -0.74
CA ILE A 92 4.95 -8.08 -0.51
C ILE A 92 5.08 -6.58 -0.25
N LEU A 93 4.35 -5.78 -1.02
CA LEU A 93 4.26 -4.33 -0.87
C LEU A 93 2.96 -3.94 -0.16
N ASP A 94 3.07 -3.10 0.87
CA ASP A 94 1.96 -2.60 1.71
C ASP A 94 1.82 -1.09 1.50
N GLU A 95 1.01 -0.69 0.50
CA GLU A 95 1.03 0.67 -0.02
C GLU A 95 -0.33 1.39 0.07
N VAL A 96 -0.25 2.72 0.00
CA VAL A 96 -1.40 3.63 -0.12
C VAL A 96 -1.14 4.57 -1.29
N LEU A 97 -1.51 4.15 -2.49
CA LEU A 97 -1.27 4.91 -3.71
C LEU A 97 -2.43 5.87 -4.01
N ILE A 98 -2.20 7.16 -3.83
CA ILE A 98 -3.20 8.20 -4.08
C ILE A 98 -2.77 9.11 -5.22
N ASP A 99 -1.52 9.53 -5.23
CA ASP A 99 -0.97 10.49 -6.17
C ASP A 99 -0.61 9.84 -7.50
N ASP A 100 -1.06 10.42 -8.61
CA ASP A 100 -0.87 9.82 -9.94
C ASP A 100 0.59 9.84 -10.41
N ASP A 101 1.41 10.82 -9.95
CA ASP A 101 2.84 10.83 -10.25
C ASP A 101 3.56 9.69 -9.52
N ILE A 102 3.16 9.40 -8.29
CA ILE A 102 3.71 8.28 -7.52
C ILE A 102 3.23 6.94 -8.11
N LYS A 103 1.95 6.82 -8.51
CA LYS A 103 1.45 5.63 -9.21
C LYS A 103 2.26 5.35 -10.47
N ARG A 104 2.47 6.38 -11.31
CA ARG A 104 3.30 6.27 -12.53
C ARG A 104 4.75 5.90 -12.24
N ASP A 105 5.34 6.46 -11.18
CA ASP A 105 6.71 6.12 -10.78
C ASP A 105 6.82 4.63 -10.39
N TRP A 106 5.88 4.11 -9.59
CA TRP A 106 5.80 2.69 -9.26
C TRP A 106 5.65 1.81 -10.51
N ALA A 107 4.73 2.16 -11.43
CA ALA A 107 4.54 1.43 -12.68
C ALA A 107 5.81 1.37 -13.52
N ASN A 108 6.53 2.49 -13.63
CA ASN A 108 7.80 2.56 -14.38
C ASN A 108 8.90 1.72 -13.73
N VAL A 109 8.99 1.77 -12.39
CA VAL A 109 10.04 1.04 -11.64
C VAL A 109 9.84 -0.47 -11.71
N LEU A 110 8.59 -0.94 -11.75
CA LEU A 110 8.23 -2.36 -11.78
C LEU A 110 7.71 -2.84 -13.16
N ALA A 111 7.93 -2.07 -14.24
CA ALA A 111 7.35 -2.33 -15.55
C ALA A 111 7.68 -3.72 -16.13
N ASP A 112 8.86 -4.24 -15.86
CA ASP A 112 9.37 -5.55 -16.31
C ASP A 112 9.32 -6.62 -15.22
N THR A 113 8.64 -6.34 -14.12
CA THR A 113 8.47 -7.24 -12.98
C THR A 113 7.07 -7.87 -13.04
N ASP A 114 6.98 -9.17 -12.76
CA ASP A 114 5.69 -9.81 -12.53
C ASP A 114 5.10 -9.30 -11.22
N VAL A 115 3.99 -8.54 -11.30
CA VAL A 115 3.31 -7.94 -10.16
C VAL A 115 1.88 -8.44 -10.07
N PHE A 116 1.47 -8.88 -8.90
CA PHE A 116 0.09 -9.22 -8.58
C PHE A 116 -0.53 -8.09 -7.77
N MET A 117 -1.36 -7.28 -8.44
CA MET A 117 -2.01 -6.11 -7.84
C MET A 117 -3.27 -6.52 -7.08
N VAL A 118 -3.32 -6.22 -5.80
CA VAL A 118 -4.47 -6.50 -4.93
C VAL A 118 -5.07 -5.21 -4.39
N GLY A 119 -6.33 -4.96 -4.73
CA GLY A 119 -7.13 -3.88 -4.13
C GLY A 119 -7.72 -4.33 -2.79
N VAL A 120 -7.34 -3.66 -1.70
CA VAL A 120 -7.83 -3.98 -0.36
C VAL A 120 -8.88 -2.95 0.03
N HIS A 121 -10.16 -3.32 -0.13
CA HIS A 121 -11.32 -2.51 0.21
C HIS A 121 -11.76 -2.74 1.65
N CYS A 122 -12.41 -1.74 2.22
CA CYS A 122 -13.09 -1.82 3.50
C CYS A 122 -14.10 -0.69 3.58
N ALA A 123 -15.28 -0.93 4.13
CA ALA A 123 -16.30 0.09 4.29
C ALA A 123 -15.82 1.26 5.16
N LEU A 124 -16.15 2.50 4.77
CA LEU A 124 -15.69 3.70 5.48
C LEU A 124 -16.00 3.69 6.99
N PRO A 125 -17.21 3.32 7.46
CA PRO A 125 -17.47 3.26 8.89
C PRO A 125 -16.55 2.32 9.65
N GLU A 126 -16.19 1.19 9.03
CA GLU A 126 -15.27 0.22 9.62
C GLU A 126 -13.82 0.73 9.64
N LEU A 127 -13.38 1.39 8.56
CA LEU A 127 -12.06 2.06 8.51
C LEU A 127 -11.93 3.09 9.64
N GLU A 128 -12.95 3.93 9.84
CA GLU A 128 -12.97 4.95 10.89
C GLU A 128 -13.01 4.33 12.30
N CYS A 129 -13.70 3.20 12.47
CA CYS A 129 -13.68 2.45 13.72
C CYS A 129 -12.27 1.95 14.05
N ARG A 130 -11.66 1.25 13.12
CA ARG A 130 -10.29 0.72 13.26
C ARG A 130 -9.25 1.82 13.43
N GLU A 131 -9.41 2.96 12.74
CA GLU A 131 -8.53 4.12 12.88
C GLU A 131 -8.55 4.67 14.32
N ARG A 132 -9.74 4.79 14.93
CA ARG A 132 -9.90 5.21 16.34
C ARG A 132 -9.31 4.20 17.32
N GLU A 133 -9.56 2.91 17.11
CA GLU A 133 -9.07 1.84 17.99
C GLU A 133 -7.54 1.72 17.97
N ARG A 134 -6.94 1.94 16.81
CA ARG A 134 -5.51 1.87 16.60
C ARG A 134 -4.75 2.97 17.35
N GLY A 135 -5.27 4.20 17.38
CA GLY A 135 -4.78 5.31 18.19
C GLY A 135 -3.42 5.89 17.77
N ASP A 136 -2.78 5.38 16.72
CA ASP A 136 -1.47 5.81 16.20
C ASP A 136 -1.60 6.62 14.88
N ARG A 137 -2.81 6.94 14.47
CA ARG A 137 -3.13 7.69 13.26
C ARG A 137 -3.91 8.95 13.57
N LEU A 138 -3.80 9.96 12.70
CA LEU A 138 -4.66 11.12 12.75
C LEU A 138 -6.07 10.70 12.32
N ILE A 139 -7.06 10.99 13.14
CA ILE A 139 -8.47 10.71 12.83
C ILE A 139 -8.88 11.48 11.57
N GLY A 140 -9.47 10.79 10.60
CA GLY A 140 -9.87 11.33 9.30
C GLY A 140 -8.91 10.99 8.16
N GLN A 141 -7.77 10.34 8.40
CA GLN A 141 -6.88 9.87 7.33
C GLN A 141 -7.56 8.83 6.43
N ALA A 142 -8.26 7.87 7.01
CA ALA A 142 -8.99 6.86 6.25
C ALA A 142 -10.03 7.52 5.33
N ARG A 143 -10.79 8.49 5.83
CA ARG A 143 -11.77 9.25 5.06
C ARG A 143 -11.11 10.03 3.92
N GLY A 144 -10.03 10.75 4.18
CA GLY A 144 -9.28 11.52 3.16
C GLY A 144 -8.66 10.65 2.06
N GLN A 145 -8.48 9.34 2.30
CA GLN A 145 -7.96 8.37 1.34
C GLN A 145 -9.07 7.61 0.59
N PHE A 146 -10.23 7.43 1.21
CA PHE A 146 -11.28 6.48 0.81
C PHE A 146 -11.71 6.58 -0.66
N THR A 147 -12.00 7.78 -1.13
CA THR A 147 -12.45 8.01 -2.52
C THR A 147 -11.31 8.07 -3.53
N ARG A 148 -10.05 8.12 -3.08
CA ARG A 148 -8.88 8.43 -3.92
C ARG A 148 -7.98 7.23 -4.17
N VAL A 149 -7.83 6.35 -3.17
CA VAL A 149 -6.82 5.27 -3.18
C VAL A 149 -7.04 4.25 -4.30
N HIS A 150 -8.29 4.04 -4.71
CA HIS A 150 -8.64 3.09 -5.77
C HIS A 150 -8.90 3.77 -7.13
N THR A 151 -8.89 5.12 -7.17
CA THR A 151 -9.16 5.87 -8.41
C THR A 151 -8.06 5.63 -9.45
N GLY A 152 -8.45 5.21 -10.66
CA GLY A 152 -7.53 4.92 -11.76
C GLY A 152 -6.68 3.65 -11.57
N MET A 153 -6.97 2.85 -10.54
CA MET A 153 -6.26 1.60 -10.29
C MET A 153 -6.90 0.43 -11.05
N ARG A 154 -6.06 -0.51 -11.46
CA ARG A 154 -6.49 -1.83 -11.98
C ARG A 154 -5.90 -2.90 -11.10
N TYR A 155 -6.73 -3.83 -10.66
CA TYR A 155 -6.33 -4.92 -9.79
C TYR A 155 -6.49 -6.27 -10.48
N ASP A 156 -5.62 -7.20 -10.16
CA ASP A 156 -5.76 -8.62 -10.53
C ASP A 156 -6.77 -9.30 -9.58
N LEU A 157 -6.84 -8.81 -8.33
CA LEU A 157 -7.79 -9.27 -7.32
C LEU A 157 -8.27 -8.10 -6.47
N GLU A 158 -9.55 -8.07 -6.17
CA GLU A 158 -10.12 -7.16 -5.17
C GLU A 158 -10.66 -7.96 -3.99
N ILE A 159 -10.33 -7.54 -2.78
CA ILE A 159 -10.80 -8.16 -1.52
C ILE A 159 -11.46 -7.11 -0.64
N ASP A 160 -12.54 -7.50 0.04
CA ASP A 160 -13.22 -6.67 1.03
C ASP A 160 -12.95 -7.20 2.44
N THR A 161 -12.35 -6.36 3.27
CA THR A 161 -11.95 -6.67 4.64
C THR A 161 -12.94 -6.16 5.68
N THR A 162 -14.10 -5.64 5.27
CA THR A 162 -15.10 -5.09 6.20
C THR A 162 -15.51 -6.11 7.25
N GLN A 163 -15.72 -7.37 6.83
CA GLN A 163 -16.09 -8.48 7.71
C GLN A 163 -15.22 -9.72 7.51
N THR A 164 -14.21 -9.65 6.65
CA THR A 164 -13.33 -10.79 6.34
C THR A 164 -12.07 -10.71 7.19
N LEU A 165 -11.70 -11.82 7.80
CA LEU A 165 -10.48 -11.92 8.60
C LEU A 165 -9.21 -11.85 7.73
N PRO A 166 -8.09 -11.35 8.26
CA PRO A 166 -6.82 -11.32 7.54
C PRO A 166 -6.38 -12.69 7.00
N LEU A 167 -6.59 -13.74 7.78
CA LEU A 167 -6.29 -15.14 7.41
C LEU A 167 -7.05 -15.56 6.14
N GLU A 168 -8.36 -15.26 6.08
CA GLU A 168 -9.21 -15.59 4.94
C GLU A 168 -8.86 -14.75 3.70
N SER A 169 -8.54 -13.48 3.91
CA SER A 169 -8.08 -12.57 2.86
C SER A 169 -6.77 -13.06 2.25
N ALA A 170 -5.81 -13.48 3.07
CA ALA A 170 -4.54 -14.06 2.61
C ALA A 170 -4.76 -15.36 1.83
N ALA A 171 -5.63 -16.26 2.33
CA ALA A 171 -5.95 -17.50 1.63
C ALA A 171 -6.55 -17.27 0.23
N LYS A 172 -7.42 -16.26 0.07
CA LYS A 172 -7.96 -15.87 -1.24
C LYS A 172 -6.85 -15.38 -2.18
N ILE A 173 -5.90 -14.58 -1.67
CA ILE A 173 -4.76 -14.09 -2.46
C ILE A 173 -3.87 -15.26 -2.90
N VAL A 174 -3.53 -16.18 -2.00
CA VAL A 174 -2.69 -17.36 -2.30
C VAL A 174 -3.36 -18.23 -3.35
N SER A 175 -4.67 -18.49 -3.25
CA SER A 175 -5.43 -19.24 -4.26
C SER A 175 -5.39 -18.56 -5.62
N ALA A 176 -5.66 -17.26 -5.68
CA ALA A 176 -5.67 -16.50 -6.93
C ALA A 176 -4.28 -16.44 -7.60
N LEU A 177 -3.20 -16.41 -6.81
CA LEU A 177 -1.82 -16.47 -7.33
C LEU A 177 -1.52 -17.79 -8.04
N THR A 178 -2.10 -18.90 -7.59
CA THR A 178 -1.87 -20.24 -8.16
C THR A 178 -2.53 -20.39 -9.53
N ASP A 179 -3.67 -19.73 -9.73
CA ASP A 179 -4.50 -19.86 -10.93
C ASP A 179 -4.13 -18.86 -12.05
N ARG A 180 -3.14 -18.03 -11.83
CA ARG A 180 -2.80 -16.88 -12.67
C ARG A 180 -1.75 -17.20 -13.74
N PRO A 181 -1.92 -16.78 -15.04
CA PRO A 181 -0.79 -16.65 -15.96
C PRO A 181 0.13 -15.50 -15.51
N ALA A 182 1.46 -15.68 -15.60
CA ALA A 182 2.43 -14.64 -15.32
C ALA A 182 2.23 -13.46 -16.29
N GLU A 183 1.87 -12.30 -15.77
CA GLU A 183 1.74 -11.06 -16.54
C GLU A 183 2.52 -9.94 -15.79
N GLY A 184 3.24 -9.10 -16.54
CA GLY A 184 3.91 -7.92 -15.97
C GLY A 184 2.92 -6.91 -15.39
N MET A 185 3.41 -5.95 -14.60
CA MET A 185 2.60 -4.88 -14.04
C MET A 185 1.86 -4.14 -15.16
N LYS A 186 0.52 -4.26 -15.18
CA LYS A 186 -0.30 -3.55 -16.15
C LYS A 186 -0.24 -2.06 -15.84
N SER A 187 0.01 -1.25 -16.85
CA SER A 187 0.01 0.21 -16.69
C SER A 187 -1.28 0.68 -16.02
N PHE A 188 -1.14 1.59 -15.07
CA PHE A 188 -2.27 2.35 -14.56
C PHE A 188 -2.98 3.03 -15.75
N ALA A 189 -4.29 2.93 -15.81
CA ALA A 189 -5.09 3.53 -16.88
C ALA A 189 -5.17 5.05 -16.75
#